data_5bf5ce35f18c2cfd755de003b29e8b57
#
_entry.id   5bf5ce35f18c2cfd755de003b29e8b57
#
_cell.length_a   1.000
_cell.length_b   1.000
_cell.length_c   1.000
_cell.angle_alpha   90.00
_cell.angle_beta   90.00
_cell.angle_gamma   90.00
#
_symmetry.space_group_name_H-M   'P 1'
#
loop_
_entity.id
_entity.type
_entity.pdbx_description
1 polymer ?
#
loop_
_entity_poly.entity_id
_entity_poly.type
_entity_poly.pdbx_seq_one_letter_code
_entity_poly.pdbx_strand_id
1 'polypeptide(L)'
;MITRRRQIAGLAIVLLAAAGPALAAETQVAVAANFTEPAKEIAAAFKTATGHTATLSFGSSGQFYAQMAHGAPYEVFLSADADRPKKAEQDGLGVAGSRFTYAIGRLVLYSKTPGLVDNAGAVLGKASFNKVAIADPAAAPYGAAALQTMQKLGVYNAVKPKIVTGGSIAQTYQFVDTGAAELGFVALSQVINVSGGSRWVVPAADHAVIDQQAILLYPGKDNPAAKAFLAFLKGPQATAIIKKYGYEVK
;
A
#
# COMPACT_ATOMS: atom_id res chain seq x y z
N MET A 1 70.01 32.94 39.90
CA MET A 1 69.52 31.82 39.01
C MET A 1 68.00 31.97 38.93
N ILE A 2 67.50 32.51 37.82
CA ILE A 2 66.08 32.74 37.60
C ILE A 2 65.61 31.76 36.49
N THR A 3 64.80 30.76 36.88
CA THR A 3 64.27 29.74 35.96
C THR A 3 62.95 30.25 35.39
N ARG A 4 62.92 30.60 34.07
CA ARG A 4 61.70 30.92 33.31
C ARG A 4 60.93 29.66 32.93
N ARG A 5 59.76 29.48 33.49
CA ARG A 5 58.77 28.49 33.02
C ARG A 5 58.07 29.04 31.76
N ARG A 6 58.23 28.31 30.64
CA ARG A 6 57.45 28.54 29.38
C ARG A 6 56.12 27.81 29.56
N GLN A 7 55.04 28.55 29.56
CA GLN A 7 53.69 28.02 29.40
C GLN A 7 53.43 27.82 27.91
N ILE A 8 53.16 26.56 27.53
CA ILE A 8 52.69 26.21 26.18
C ILE A 8 51.17 26.21 26.21
N ALA A 9 50.52 27.23 25.65
CA ALA A 9 49.08 27.27 25.46
C ALA A 9 48.73 26.42 24.25
N GLY A 10 48.14 25.22 24.51
CA GLY A 10 47.60 24.36 23.48
C GLY A 10 46.29 24.93 22.91
N LEU A 11 46.32 25.32 21.66
CA LEU A 11 45.11 25.77 20.90
C LEU A 11 44.32 24.54 20.46
N ALA A 12 43.23 24.23 21.15
CA ALA A 12 42.30 23.18 20.73
C ALA A 12 41.41 23.72 19.57
N ILE A 13 41.68 23.26 18.36
CA ILE A 13 40.82 23.53 17.22
C ILE A 13 39.62 22.60 17.30
N VAL A 14 38.45 23.13 17.69
CA VAL A 14 37.15 22.43 17.59
C VAL A 14 36.72 22.50 16.14
N LEU A 15 36.85 21.39 15.41
CA LEU A 15 36.23 21.24 14.09
C LEU A 15 34.71 21.10 14.30
N LEU A 16 33.96 22.18 14.13
CA LEU A 16 32.52 22.12 13.90
C LEU A 16 32.32 21.51 12.50
N ALA A 17 31.93 20.23 12.46
CA ALA A 17 31.40 19.63 11.23
C ALA A 17 30.09 20.35 10.89
N ALA A 18 30.13 21.27 9.94
CA ALA A 18 28.94 21.87 9.35
C ALA A 18 28.19 20.77 8.61
N ALA A 19 27.14 20.23 9.21
CA ALA A 19 26.15 19.43 8.49
C ALA A 19 25.49 20.38 7.47
N GLY A 20 25.95 20.36 6.23
CA GLY A 20 25.31 21.08 5.14
C GLY A 20 23.84 20.63 5.00
N PRO A 21 22.93 21.51 4.53
CA PRO A 21 21.56 21.12 4.30
C PRO A 21 21.55 19.92 3.34
N ALA A 22 20.97 18.80 3.79
CA ALA A 22 20.76 17.65 2.92
C ALA A 22 19.92 18.13 1.73
N LEU A 23 20.47 18.03 0.50
CA LEU A 23 19.74 18.41 -0.71
C LEU A 23 18.44 17.60 -0.79
N ALA A 24 17.33 18.30 -1.05
CA ALA A 24 16.06 17.66 -1.31
C ALA A 24 16.18 16.70 -2.48
N ALA A 25 15.85 15.43 -2.26
CA ALA A 25 15.89 14.40 -3.28
C ALA A 25 14.47 13.87 -3.53
N GLU A 26 14.26 13.24 -4.68
CA GLU A 26 12.98 12.65 -5.07
C GLU A 26 13.11 11.13 -5.20
N THR A 27 12.02 10.40 -4.91
CA THR A 27 11.94 8.94 -5.12
C THR A 27 10.66 8.57 -5.85
N GLN A 28 10.75 7.59 -6.76
CA GLN A 28 9.63 7.05 -7.54
C GLN A 28 9.05 5.83 -6.82
N VAL A 29 7.79 5.92 -6.41
CA VAL A 29 7.14 4.89 -5.60
C VAL A 29 5.98 4.25 -6.36
N ALA A 30 6.06 2.95 -6.62
CA ALA A 30 4.94 2.14 -7.12
C ALA A 30 4.05 1.72 -5.95
N VAL A 31 2.79 2.09 -5.96
CA VAL A 31 1.85 1.91 -4.85
C VAL A 31 0.63 1.10 -5.28
N ALA A 32 0.34 0.00 -4.61
CA ALA A 32 -0.89 -0.75 -4.81
C ALA A 32 -2.13 0.14 -4.58
N ALA A 33 -3.06 0.12 -5.51
CA ALA A 33 -4.16 1.10 -5.60
C ALA A 33 -5.11 1.14 -4.39
N ASN A 34 -5.16 0.08 -3.57
CA ASN A 34 -5.89 0.09 -2.31
C ASN A 34 -5.29 1.07 -1.29
N PHE A 35 -4.02 1.41 -1.43
CA PHE A 35 -3.26 2.26 -0.51
C PHE A 35 -3.13 3.71 -1.02
N THR A 36 -3.92 4.11 -2.04
CA THR A 36 -3.82 5.41 -2.69
C THR A 36 -3.95 6.59 -1.71
N GLU A 37 -5.02 6.66 -0.94
CA GLU A 37 -5.24 7.81 -0.05
C GLU A 37 -4.25 7.85 1.13
N PRO A 38 -3.99 6.73 1.85
CA PRO A 38 -2.95 6.76 2.87
C PRO A 38 -1.56 7.10 2.31
N ALA A 39 -1.20 6.61 1.10
CA ALA A 39 0.10 6.93 0.49
C ALA A 39 0.26 8.42 0.17
N LYS A 40 -0.80 9.09 -0.32
CA LYS A 40 -0.79 10.54 -0.54
C LYS A 40 -0.56 11.31 0.76
N GLU A 41 -1.27 10.94 1.83
CA GLU A 41 -1.13 11.58 3.14
C GLU A 41 0.27 11.33 3.73
N ILE A 42 0.79 10.10 3.59
CA ILE A 42 2.15 9.75 4.02
C ILE A 42 3.20 10.52 3.22
N ALA A 43 3.05 10.64 1.89
CA ALA A 43 3.99 11.39 1.04
C ALA A 43 4.02 12.88 1.40
N ALA A 44 2.88 13.48 1.71
CA ALA A 44 2.80 14.87 2.18
C ALA A 44 3.50 15.05 3.54
N ALA A 45 3.25 14.14 4.48
CA ALA A 45 3.89 14.13 5.80
C ALA A 45 5.40 13.88 5.69
N PHE A 46 5.83 12.97 4.82
CA PHE A 46 7.23 12.70 4.51
C PHE A 46 7.95 13.93 3.99
N LYS A 47 7.34 14.64 3.02
CA LYS A 47 7.90 15.87 2.48
C LYS A 47 8.08 16.94 3.57
N THR A 48 7.08 17.10 4.43
CA THR A 48 7.15 18.06 5.54
C THR A 48 8.25 17.70 6.55
N ALA A 49 8.42 16.41 6.86
CA ALA A 49 9.37 15.96 7.86
C ALA A 49 10.82 15.92 7.38
N THR A 50 11.04 15.69 6.06
CA THR A 50 12.39 15.38 5.55
C THR A 50 12.87 16.34 4.46
N GLY A 51 11.99 17.12 3.85
CA GLY A 51 12.26 17.90 2.65
C GLY A 51 12.32 17.07 1.35
N HIS A 52 12.40 15.74 1.42
CA HIS A 52 12.39 14.86 0.26
C HIS A 52 10.98 14.72 -0.32
N THR A 53 10.90 14.40 -1.63
CA THR A 53 9.62 14.18 -2.31
C THR A 53 9.48 12.71 -2.72
N ALA A 54 8.29 12.13 -2.48
CA ALA A 54 7.90 10.83 -3.01
C ALA A 54 6.86 11.02 -4.12
N THR A 55 7.21 10.68 -5.35
CA THR A 55 6.32 10.70 -6.52
C THR A 55 5.65 9.35 -6.65
N LEU A 56 4.31 9.33 -6.53
CA LEU A 56 3.51 8.13 -6.39
C LEU A 56 2.85 7.73 -7.71
N SER A 57 2.99 6.47 -8.09
CA SER A 57 2.23 5.82 -9.17
C SER A 57 1.29 4.79 -8.57
N PHE A 58 0.03 4.72 -9.05
CA PHE A 58 -0.99 3.82 -8.51
C PHE A 58 -1.46 2.79 -9.54
N GLY A 59 -1.53 1.52 -9.12
CA GLY A 59 -1.94 0.43 -10.00
C GLY A 59 -2.12 -0.88 -9.23
N SER A 60 -2.31 -2.01 -9.92
CA SER A 60 -2.31 -3.30 -9.25
C SER A 60 -0.88 -3.79 -8.97
N SER A 61 -0.71 -4.55 -7.88
CA SER A 61 0.60 -5.09 -7.50
C SER A 61 1.23 -5.92 -8.61
N GLY A 62 0.43 -6.72 -9.34
CA GLY A 62 0.92 -7.55 -10.43
C GLY A 62 1.37 -6.75 -11.66
N GLN A 63 0.63 -5.68 -12.00
CA GLN A 63 1.03 -4.79 -13.08
C GLN A 63 2.36 -4.09 -12.77
N PHE A 64 2.53 -3.57 -11.55
CA PHE A 64 3.80 -2.98 -11.14
C PHE A 64 4.95 -3.97 -11.16
N TYR A 65 4.72 -5.20 -10.65
CA TYR A 65 5.75 -6.24 -10.72
C TYR A 65 6.17 -6.51 -12.17
N ALA A 66 5.21 -6.64 -13.10
CA ALA A 66 5.51 -6.84 -14.51
C ALA A 66 6.29 -5.65 -15.11
N GLN A 67 5.90 -4.41 -14.80
CA GLN A 67 6.62 -3.21 -15.26
C GLN A 67 8.06 -3.17 -14.73
N MET A 68 8.28 -3.49 -13.46
CA MET A 68 9.63 -3.57 -12.86
C MET A 68 10.48 -4.66 -13.52
N ALA A 69 9.91 -5.81 -13.82
CA ALA A 69 10.60 -6.89 -14.54
C ALA A 69 11.00 -6.49 -15.98
N HIS A 70 10.33 -5.48 -16.55
CA HIS A 70 10.66 -4.87 -17.85
C HIS A 70 11.44 -3.56 -17.73
N GLY A 71 12.04 -3.28 -16.56
CA GLY A 71 12.95 -2.14 -16.38
C GLY A 71 12.29 -0.82 -16.02
N ALA A 72 11.04 -0.78 -15.56
CA ALA A 72 10.44 0.45 -15.07
C ALA A 72 11.24 1.01 -13.87
N PRO A 73 11.52 2.33 -13.82
CA PRO A 73 12.49 2.92 -12.92
C PRO A 73 11.92 3.24 -11.53
N TYR A 74 11.04 2.38 -11.01
CA TYR A 74 10.56 2.53 -9.64
C TYR A 74 11.69 2.23 -8.65
N GLU A 75 11.71 2.97 -7.56
CA GLU A 75 12.73 2.87 -6.51
C GLU A 75 12.21 2.24 -5.22
N VAL A 76 10.90 2.38 -4.99
CA VAL A 76 10.18 1.75 -3.86
C VAL A 76 8.92 1.09 -4.40
N PHE A 77 8.60 -0.09 -3.88
CA PHE A 77 7.37 -0.79 -4.18
C PHE A 77 6.57 -1.07 -2.92
N LEU A 78 5.33 -0.56 -2.86
CA LEU A 78 4.32 -0.83 -1.84
C LEU A 78 3.28 -1.78 -2.43
N SER A 79 3.46 -3.08 -2.21
CA SER A 79 2.57 -4.12 -2.70
C SER A 79 1.42 -4.38 -1.74
N ALA A 80 0.27 -4.81 -2.28
CA ALA A 80 -0.86 -5.31 -1.49
C ALA A 80 -0.73 -6.79 -1.09
N ASP A 81 0.40 -7.42 -1.33
CA ASP A 81 0.74 -8.78 -0.89
C ASP A 81 2.21 -8.90 -0.47
N ALA A 82 2.58 -10.06 0.06
CA ALA A 82 3.96 -10.42 0.40
C ALA A 82 4.69 -11.14 -0.75
N ASP A 83 3.95 -11.79 -1.66
CA ASP A 83 4.53 -12.68 -2.68
C ASP A 83 5.31 -11.90 -3.73
N ARG A 84 4.78 -10.78 -4.21
CA ARG A 84 5.44 -9.97 -5.24
C ARG A 84 6.70 -9.27 -4.73
N PRO A 85 6.74 -8.64 -3.54
CA PRO A 85 7.98 -8.15 -2.95
C PRO A 85 9.01 -9.26 -2.71
N LYS A 86 8.58 -10.45 -2.24
CA LYS A 86 9.45 -11.62 -2.10
C LYS A 86 10.03 -12.05 -3.45
N LYS A 87 9.18 -12.12 -4.49
CA LYS A 87 9.63 -12.46 -5.83
C LYS A 87 10.57 -11.40 -6.41
N ALA A 88 10.30 -10.11 -6.20
CA ALA A 88 11.19 -9.03 -6.62
C ALA A 88 12.58 -9.15 -5.97
N GLU A 89 12.64 -9.53 -4.69
CA GLU A 89 13.90 -9.82 -4.00
C GLU A 89 14.63 -11.02 -4.61
N GLN A 90 13.92 -12.12 -4.90
CA GLN A 90 14.48 -13.34 -5.51
C GLN A 90 14.99 -13.12 -6.94
N ASP A 91 14.28 -12.30 -7.72
CA ASP A 91 14.61 -12.00 -9.12
C ASP A 91 15.69 -10.90 -9.24
N GLY A 92 16.23 -10.39 -8.11
CA GLY A 92 17.25 -9.35 -8.10
C GLY A 92 16.72 -7.96 -8.48
N LEU A 93 15.41 -7.74 -8.48
CA LEU A 93 14.80 -6.42 -8.70
C LEU A 93 14.77 -5.60 -7.41
N GLY A 94 14.72 -6.26 -6.27
CA GLY A 94 14.70 -5.67 -4.95
C GLY A 94 15.99 -5.86 -4.17
N VAL A 95 16.29 -4.93 -3.28
CA VAL A 95 17.45 -5.00 -2.38
C VAL A 95 17.15 -6.02 -1.28
N ALA A 96 18.00 -7.04 -1.17
CA ALA A 96 17.85 -8.12 -0.22
C ALA A 96 17.75 -7.61 1.24
N GLY A 97 16.83 -8.16 2.01
CA GLY A 97 16.59 -7.79 3.42
C GLY A 97 15.89 -6.44 3.63
N SER A 98 15.52 -5.71 2.56
CA SER A 98 14.81 -4.43 2.69
C SER A 98 13.30 -4.59 2.87
N ARG A 99 12.77 -5.79 2.64
CA ARG A 99 11.34 -6.10 2.66
C ARG A 99 10.78 -6.12 4.09
N PHE A 100 9.58 -5.53 4.26
CA PHE A 100 8.84 -5.59 5.53
C PHE A 100 7.34 -5.41 5.31
N THR A 101 6.53 -5.95 6.23
CA THR A 101 5.08 -5.72 6.27
C THR A 101 4.81 -4.31 6.79
N TYR A 102 4.10 -3.49 5.99
CA TYR A 102 3.72 -2.13 6.40
C TYR A 102 2.24 -2.03 6.82
N ALA A 103 1.38 -2.94 6.34
CA ALA A 103 -0.04 -2.94 6.65
C ALA A 103 -0.67 -4.32 6.43
N ILE A 104 -1.74 -4.62 7.16
CA ILE A 104 -2.65 -5.74 6.89
C ILE A 104 -3.97 -5.18 6.39
N GLY A 105 -4.35 -5.58 5.17
CA GLY A 105 -5.56 -5.12 4.51
C GLY A 105 -6.83 -5.81 4.97
N ARG A 106 -7.98 -5.14 4.78
CA ARG A 106 -9.32 -5.68 5.06
C ARG A 106 -10.18 -5.58 3.82
N LEU A 107 -10.78 -6.71 3.43
CA LEU A 107 -11.71 -6.81 2.30
C LEU A 107 -13.12 -6.44 2.75
N VAL A 108 -13.86 -5.74 1.88
CA VAL A 108 -15.23 -5.31 2.12
C VAL A 108 -16.07 -5.60 0.89
N LEU A 109 -17.24 -6.20 1.07
CA LEU A 109 -18.32 -6.15 0.08
C LEU A 109 -19.09 -4.84 0.30
N TYR A 110 -19.18 -4.01 -0.73
CA TYR A 110 -19.76 -2.67 -0.67
C TYR A 110 -20.79 -2.44 -1.78
N SER A 111 -21.82 -1.65 -1.43
CA SER A 111 -22.78 -1.08 -2.36
C SER A 111 -23.09 0.38 -2.00
N LYS A 112 -23.34 1.22 -2.99
CA LYS A 112 -23.90 2.58 -2.77
C LYS A 112 -25.36 2.54 -2.34
N THR A 113 -26.08 1.45 -2.61
CA THR A 113 -27.48 1.29 -2.21
C THR A 113 -27.55 0.93 -0.73
N PRO A 114 -28.24 1.76 0.09
CA PRO A 114 -28.45 1.43 1.50
C PRO A 114 -29.21 0.11 1.67
N GLY A 115 -28.74 -0.74 2.59
CA GLY A 115 -29.41 -2.01 2.94
C GLY A 115 -29.27 -3.13 1.90
N LEU A 116 -28.60 -2.92 0.74
CA LEU A 116 -28.41 -3.99 -0.24
C LEU A 116 -27.42 -5.04 0.27
N VAL A 117 -26.34 -4.62 0.93
CA VAL A 117 -25.38 -5.48 1.59
C VAL A 117 -25.71 -5.59 3.06
N ASP A 118 -26.02 -6.81 3.52
CA ASP A 118 -26.21 -7.11 4.94
C ASP A 118 -24.87 -7.42 5.65
N ASN A 119 -24.94 -7.62 6.97
CA ASN A 119 -23.75 -7.86 7.80
C ASN A 119 -23.09 -9.24 7.60
N ALA A 120 -23.64 -10.11 6.75
CA ALA A 120 -23.16 -11.45 6.50
C ALA A 120 -22.84 -11.72 5.01
N GLY A 121 -23.05 -10.72 4.14
CA GLY A 121 -22.88 -10.89 2.69
C GLY A 121 -23.92 -11.83 2.05
N ALA A 122 -25.07 -12.07 2.71
CA ALA A 122 -26.09 -13.00 2.25
C ALA A 122 -26.70 -12.61 0.88
N VAL A 123 -26.56 -11.34 0.47
CA VAL A 123 -26.93 -10.86 -0.86
C VAL A 123 -26.27 -11.67 -1.97
N LEU A 124 -25.03 -12.16 -1.77
CA LEU A 124 -24.31 -12.98 -2.75
C LEU A 124 -25.03 -14.31 -3.04
N GLY A 125 -25.61 -14.95 -2.01
CA GLY A 125 -26.37 -16.19 -2.16
C GLY A 125 -27.77 -15.98 -2.73
N LYS A 126 -28.39 -14.82 -2.49
CA LYS A 126 -29.72 -14.46 -3.04
C LYS A 126 -29.66 -14.08 -4.52
N ALA A 127 -28.48 -13.72 -5.01
CA ALA A 127 -28.23 -13.30 -6.39
C ALA A 127 -29.22 -12.24 -6.92
N SER A 128 -29.75 -11.39 -6.03
CA SER A 128 -30.74 -10.33 -6.31
C SER A 128 -30.12 -9.05 -6.91
N PHE A 129 -28.94 -9.17 -7.53
CA PHE A 129 -28.21 -8.13 -8.22
C PHE A 129 -27.85 -8.58 -9.64
N ASN A 130 -27.54 -7.66 -10.53
CA ASN A 130 -27.11 -7.97 -11.90
C ASN A 130 -25.60 -8.10 -12.03
N LYS A 131 -24.83 -7.22 -11.35
CA LYS A 131 -23.37 -7.19 -11.46
C LYS A 131 -22.70 -7.02 -10.11
N VAL A 132 -21.60 -7.77 -9.91
CA VAL A 132 -20.67 -7.58 -8.81
C VAL A 132 -19.26 -7.34 -9.36
N ALA A 133 -18.61 -6.29 -8.90
CA ALA A 133 -17.27 -5.94 -9.32
C ALA A 133 -16.22 -6.60 -8.42
N ILE A 134 -15.17 -7.16 -9.03
CA ILE A 134 -13.95 -7.60 -8.35
C ILE A 134 -12.73 -7.06 -9.09
N ALA A 135 -11.60 -6.91 -8.43
CA ALA A 135 -10.34 -6.69 -9.13
C ALA A 135 -9.88 -8.01 -9.77
N ASP A 136 -9.06 -7.92 -10.82
CA ASP A 136 -8.48 -9.10 -11.46
C ASP A 136 -7.71 -9.94 -10.43
N PRO A 137 -8.14 -11.19 -10.14
CA PRO A 137 -7.51 -12.03 -9.13
C PRO A 137 -6.04 -12.38 -9.45
N ALA A 138 -5.65 -12.37 -10.72
CA ALA A 138 -4.27 -12.65 -11.14
C ALA A 138 -3.33 -11.46 -10.87
N ALA A 139 -3.86 -10.24 -10.97
CA ALA A 139 -3.07 -9.02 -10.86
C ALA A 139 -3.21 -8.31 -9.50
N ALA A 140 -4.35 -8.47 -8.82
CA ALA A 140 -4.70 -7.71 -7.62
C ALA A 140 -5.01 -8.63 -6.42
N PRO A 141 -4.28 -8.50 -5.29
CA PRO A 141 -4.48 -9.33 -4.11
C PRO A 141 -5.89 -9.26 -3.52
N TYR A 142 -6.53 -8.10 -3.56
CA TYR A 142 -7.93 -7.95 -3.14
C TYR A 142 -8.91 -8.70 -4.05
N GLY A 143 -8.58 -8.85 -5.34
CA GLY A 143 -9.35 -9.68 -6.26
C GLY A 143 -9.21 -11.17 -5.95
N ALA A 144 -8.00 -11.62 -5.62
CA ALA A 144 -7.75 -12.98 -5.16
C ALA A 144 -8.52 -13.27 -3.85
N ALA A 145 -8.50 -12.35 -2.90
CA ALA A 145 -9.25 -12.45 -1.65
C ALA A 145 -10.78 -12.50 -1.89
N ALA A 146 -11.30 -11.71 -2.82
CA ALA A 146 -12.72 -11.75 -3.21
C ALA A 146 -13.12 -13.11 -3.80
N LEU A 147 -12.28 -13.66 -4.69
CA LEU A 147 -12.49 -14.99 -5.26
C LEU A 147 -12.50 -16.07 -4.16
N GLN A 148 -11.52 -16.06 -3.27
CA GLN A 148 -11.43 -16.99 -2.14
C GLN A 148 -12.67 -16.90 -1.22
N THR A 149 -13.11 -15.69 -0.91
CA THR A 149 -14.31 -15.45 -0.11
C THR A 149 -15.54 -16.06 -0.77
N MET A 150 -15.79 -15.80 -2.05
CA MET A 150 -16.93 -16.36 -2.77
C MET A 150 -16.87 -17.89 -2.87
N GLN A 151 -15.69 -18.47 -3.04
CA GLN A 151 -15.47 -19.92 -3.05
C GLN A 151 -15.77 -20.52 -1.68
N LYS A 152 -15.27 -19.92 -0.60
CA LYS A 152 -15.49 -20.38 0.77
C LYS A 152 -16.96 -20.33 1.18
N LEU A 153 -17.67 -19.29 0.74
CA LEU A 153 -19.12 -19.17 0.97
C LEU A 153 -19.95 -20.10 0.06
N GLY A 154 -19.33 -20.81 -0.88
CA GLY A 154 -20.02 -21.70 -1.84
C GLY A 154 -20.86 -20.97 -2.88
N VAL A 155 -20.70 -19.63 -3.03
CA VAL A 155 -21.53 -18.79 -3.91
C VAL A 155 -20.88 -18.51 -5.26
N TYR A 156 -19.59 -18.83 -5.45
CA TYR A 156 -18.81 -18.44 -6.61
C TYR A 156 -19.47 -18.85 -7.94
N ASN A 157 -19.94 -20.09 -8.08
CA ASN A 157 -20.51 -20.59 -9.33
C ASN A 157 -21.80 -19.84 -9.71
N ALA A 158 -22.62 -19.46 -8.73
CA ALA A 158 -23.85 -18.70 -8.94
C ALA A 158 -23.54 -17.23 -9.30
N VAL A 159 -22.48 -16.66 -8.72
CA VAL A 159 -22.09 -15.27 -8.89
C VAL A 159 -21.23 -15.06 -10.14
N LYS A 160 -20.45 -16.07 -10.57
CA LYS A 160 -19.49 -15.99 -11.69
C LYS A 160 -20.04 -15.34 -12.95
N PRO A 161 -21.27 -15.64 -13.43
CA PRO A 161 -21.82 -14.99 -14.65
C PRO A 161 -22.08 -13.49 -14.49
N LYS A 162 -22.12 -12.98 -13.24
CA LYS A 162 -22.41 -11.58 -12.89
C LYS A 162 -21.15 -10.77 -12.56
N ILE A 163 -19.98 -11.43 -12.58
CA ILE A 163 -18.72 -10.77 -12.24
C ILE A 163 -18.30 -9.81 -13.35
N VAL A 164 -17.99 -8.59 -12.99
CA VAL A 164 -17.24 -7.63 -13.80
C VAL A 164 -15.87 -7.40 -13.17
N THR A 165 -14.83 -7.46 -14.00
CA THR A 165 -13.44 -7.45 -13.51
C THR A 165 -12.79 -6.11 -13.82
N GLY A 166 -12.28 -5.44 -12.77
CA GLY A 166 -11.45 -4.26 -12.87
C GLY A 166 -9.97 -4.63 -12.92
N GLY A 167 -9.15 -3.92 -13.69
CA GLY A 167 -7.70 -4.14 -13.76
C GLY A 167 -6.97 -3.77 -12.45
N SER A 168 -7.65 -3.08 -11.53
CA SER A 168 -7.16 -2.76 -10.19
C SER A 168 -8.32 -2.62 -9.21
N ILE A 169 -8.03 -2.60 -7.90
CA ILE A 169 -9.06 -2.37 -6.87
C ILE A 169 -9.64 -0.95 -6.93
N ALA A 170 -8.90 0.04 -7.47
CA ALA A 170 -9.43 1.38 -7.71
C ALA A 170 -10.50 1.37 -8.81
N GLN A 171 -10.26 0.68 -9.92
CA GLN A 171 -11.26 0.51 -10.97
C GLN A 171 -12.49 -0.28 -10.50
N THR A 172 -12.28 -1.28 -9.66
CA THR A 172 -13.37 -2.04 -9.03
C THR A 172 -14.27 -1.12 -8.20
N TYR A 173 -13.68 -0.26 -7.39
CA TYR A 173 -14.43 0.75 -6.63
C TYR A 173 -15.20 1.71 -7.55
N GLN A 174 -14.56 2.17 -8.64
CA GLN A 174 -15.22 3.04 -9.63
C GLN A 174 -16.45 2.39 -10.26
N PHE A 175 -16.44 1.09 -10.55
CA PHE A 175 -17.62 0.40 -11.07
C PHE A 175 -18.81 0.47 -10.11
N VAL A 176 -18.56 0.38 -8.80
CA VAL A 176 -19.62 0.54 -7.79
C VAL A 176 -20.02 2.00 -7.65
N ASP A 177 -19.05 2.90 -7.62
CA ASP A 177 -19.29 4.33 -7.40
C ASP A 177 -20.07 4.97 -8.53
N THR A 178 -19.86 4.54 -9.77
CA THR A 178 -20.61 5.01 -10.96
C THR A 178 -21.92 4.26 -11.19
N GLY A 179 -22.20 3.18 -10.43
CA GLY A 179 -23.38 2.33 -10.63
C GLY A 179 -23.25 1.33 -11.78
N ALA A 180 -22.05 1.16 -12.38
CA ALA A 180 -21.78 0.14 -13.37
C ALA A 180 -21.87 -1.29 -12.81
N ALA A 181 -21.72 -1.43 -11.48
CA ALA A 181 -22.04 -2.63 -10.71
C ALA A 181 -22.78 -2.23 -9.42
N GLU A 182 -23.77 -3.01 -9.01
CA GLU A 182 -24.53 -2.77 -7.79
C GLU A 182 -23.73 -3.06 -6.53
N LEU A 183 -22.81 -4.04 -6.63
CA LEU A 183 -21.94 -4.51 -5.56
C LEU A 183 -20.49 -4.53 -6.04
N GLY A 184 -19.55 -4.47 -5.08
CA GLY A 184 -18.14 -4.74 -5.37
C GLY A 184 -17.37 -5.16 -4.13
N PHE A 185 -16.40 -6.05 -4.34
CA PHE A 185 -15.39 -6.31 -3.34
C PHE A 185 -14.28 -5.27 -3.44
N VAL A 186 -14.17 -4.45 -2.40
CA VAL A 186 -13.26 -3.29 -2.34
C VAL A 186 -12.37 -3.36 -1.09
N ALA A 187 -11.37 -2.49 -1.00
CA ALA A 187 -10.60 -2.35 0.23
C ALA A 187 -11.34 -1.48 1.24
N LEU A 188 -11.24 -1.81 2.54
CA LEU A 188 -11.83 -1.00 3.61
C LEU A 188 -11.39 0.47 3.52
N SER A 189 -10.11 0.69 3.19
CA SER A 189 -9.53 2.03 3.03
C SER A 189 -10.23 2.91 1.99
N GLN A 190 -10.87 2.31 1.00
CA GLN A 190 -11.61 3.05 -0.04
C GLN A 190 -12.98 3.51 0.42
N VAL A 191 -13.55 2.86 1.44
CA VAL A 191 -14.94 3.10 1.86
C VAL A 191 -15.07 3.46 3.35
N ILE A 192 -13.98 3.51 4.10
CA ILE A 192 -14.01 3.80 5.55
C ILE A 192 -14.60 5.18 5.84
N ASN A 193 -14.30 6.16 4.99
CA ASN A 193 -14.76 7.55 5.11
C ASN A 193 -15.99 7.86 4.23
N VAL A 194 -16.54 6.86 3.52
CA VAL A 194 -17.73 7.04 2.69
C VAL A 194 -18.97 6.99 3.58
N SER A 195 -19.78 8.05 3.54
CA SER A 195 -21.09 8.10 4.20
C SER A 195 -22.16 7.46 3.33
N GLY A 196 -23.08 6.74 3.97
CA GLY A 196 -24.18 6.06 3.27
C GLY A 196 -23.77 4.73 2.62
N GLY A 197 -24.65 4.19 1.79
CA GLY A 197 -24.49 2.86 1.22
C GLY A 197 -24.68 1.74 2.25
N SER A 198 -24.21 0.54 1.89
CA SER A 198 -24.20 -0.61 2.77
C SER A 198 -22.93 -1.42 2.55
N ARG A 199 -22.40 -2.05 3.60
CA ARG A 199 -21.14 -2.79 3.52
C ARG A 199 -21.08 -3.94 4.53
N TRP A 200 -20.34 -4.96 4.14
CA TRP A 200 -19.95 -6.07 4.99
C TRP A 200 -18.43 -6.20 5.00
N VAL A 201 -17.81 -6.06 6.16
CA VAL A 201 -16.38 -6.34 6.33
C VAL A 201 -16.21 -7.84 6.33
N VAL A 202 -15.53 -8.38 5.33
CA VAL A 202 -15.33 -9.81 5.17
C VAL A 202 -14.48 -10.33 6.34
N PRO A 203 -14.91 -11.42 7.02
CA PRO A 203 -14.11 -12.04 8.07
C PRO A 203 -12.73 -12.46 7.55
N ALA A 204 -11.70 -12.20 8.34
CA ALA A 204 -10.31 -12.56 7.97
C ALA A 204 -10.13 -14.08 7.73
N ALA A 205 -11.01 -14.91 8.27
CA ALA A 205 -11.00 -16.35 8.05
C ALA A 205 -11.50 -16.77 6.66
N ASP A 206 -12.15 -15.88 5.88
CA ASP A 206 -12.76 -16.22 4.61
C ASP A 206 -11.85 -16.03 3.39
N HIS A 207 -10.65 -15.52 3.61
CA HIS A 207 -9.60 -15.38 2.60
C HIS A 207 -8.21 -15.41 3.24
N ALA A 208 -7.16 -15.57 2.43
CA ALA A 208 -5.79 -15.43 2.90
C ALA A 208 -5.54 -14.01 3.43
N VAL A 209 -4.64 -13.88 4.39
CA VAL A 209 -4.25 -12.58 4.96
C VAL A 209 -3.73 -11.67 3.84
N ILE A 210 -4.24 -10.46 3.77
CA ILE A 210 -3.75 -9.44 2.82
C ILE A 210 -2.55 -8.73 3.48
N ASP A 211 -1.42 -9.45 3.54
CA ASP A 211 -0.16 -9.00 4.13
C ASP A 211 0.58 -8.10 3.12
N GLN A 212 0.50 -6.77 3.33
CA GLN A 212 1.04 -5.79 2.41
C GLN A 212 2.48 -5.46 2.77
N GLN A 213 3.39 -5.66 1.81
CA GLN A 213 4.81 -5.46 2.02
C GLN A 213 5.40 -4.37 1.15
N ALA A 214 6.33 -3.63 1.76
CA ALA A 214 7.19 -2.66 1.10
C ALA A 214 8.56 -3.27 0.83
N ILE A 215 9.21 -2.82 -0.27
CA ILE A 215 10.58 -3.21 -0.61
C ILE A 215 11.30 -2.04 -1.28
N LEU A 216 12.59 -1.87 -0.99
CA LEU A 216 13.50 -1.03 -1.76
C LEU A 216 13.88 -1.74 -3.06
N LEU A 217 13.74 -1.07 -4.18
CA LEU A 217 14.14 -1.61 -5.47
C LEU A 217 15.58 -1.20 -5.83
N TYR A 218 16.24 -1.97 -6.69
CA TYR A 218 17.62 -1.72 -7.09
C TYR A 218 17.87 -0.31 -7.65
N PRO A 219 16.99 0.30 -8.48
CA PRO A 219 17.18 1.68 -8.93
C PRO A 219 17.30 2.69 -7.79
N GLY A 220 16.60 2.44 -6.67
CA GLY A 220 16.61 3.30 -5.48
C GLY A 220 17.68 2.97 -4.43
N LYS A 221 18.54 1.94 -4.67
CA LYS A 221 19.47 1.43 -3.65
C LYS A 221 20.39 2.48 -3.05
N ASP A 222 20.79 3.47 -3.83
CA ASP A 222 21.68 4.55 -3.41
C ASP A 222 20.95 5.91 -3.24
N ASN A 223 19.63 5.96 -3.54
CA ASN A 223 18.83 7.16 -3.38
C ASN A 223 18.48 7.40 -1.90
N PRO A 224 18.93 8.53 -1.30
CA PRO A 224 18.63 8.85 0.10
C PRO A 224 17.12 9.04 0.34
N ALA A 225 16.36 9.59 -0.62
CA ALA A 225 14.92 9.78 -0.49
C ALA A 225 14.16 8.44 -0.44
N ALA A 226 14.56 7.42 -1.24
CA ALA A 226 13.96 6.10 -1.21
C ALA A 226 14.18 5.40 0.15
N LYS A 227 15.40 5.46 0.66
CA LYS A 227 15.73 4.91 1.98
C LYS A 227 15.00 5.63 3.11
N ALA A 228 14.98 6.97 3.05
CA ALA A 228 14.27 7.79 4.03
C ALA A 228 12.76 7.54 4.00
N PHE A 229 12.17 7.34 2.81
CA PHE A 229 10.74 7.04 2.66
C PHE A 229 10.37 5.70 3.32
N LEU A 230 11.16 4.65 3.12
CA LEU A 230 10.94 3.36 3.79
C LEU A 230 11.16 3.43 5.29
N ALA A 231 12.12 4.23 5.77
CA ALA A 231 12.30 4.48 7.20
C ALA A 231 11.11 5.24 7.79
N PHE A 232 10.63 6.28 7.10
CA PHE A 232 9.45 7.05 7.49
C PHE A 232 8.19 6.18 7.54
N LEU A 233 8.01 5.27 6.57
CA LEU A 233 6.87 4.35 6.50
C LEU A 233 6.79 3.42 7.73
N LYS A 234 7.92 3.08 8.34
CA LYS A 234 8.00 2.32 9.61
C LYS A 234 7.76 3.18 10.86
N GLY A 235 7.77 4.50 10.70
CA GLY A 235 7.69 5.44 11.81
C GLY A 235 6.27 5.63 12.35
N PRO A 236 6.15 6.25 13.53
CA PRO A 236 4.86 6.41 14.22
C PRO A 236 3.86 7.27 13.44
N GLN A 237 4.32 8.27 12.70
CA GLN A 237 3.46 9.16 11.93
C GLN A 237 2.78 8.41 10.77
N ALA A 238 3.55 7.63 10.00
CA ALA A 238 2.99 6.78 8.94
C ALA A 238 2.07 5.69 9.51
N THR A 239 2.47 5.07 10.63
CA THR A 239 1.63 4.08 11.35
C THR A 239 0.28 4.67 11.76
N ALA A 240 0.24 5.89 12.26
CA ALA A 240 -1.02 6.57 12.63
C ALA A 240 -1.92 6.79 11.40
N ILE A 241 -1.34 7.24 10.28
CA ILE A 241 -2.06 7.40 9.01
C ILE A 241 -2.59 6.05 8.52
N ILE A 242 -1.78 5.01 8.51
CA ILE A 242 -2.17 3.66 8.08
C ILE A 242 -3.39 3.17 8.88
N LYS A 243 -3.35 3.28 10.20
CA LYS A 243 -4.46 2.89 11.09
C LYS A 243 -5.72 3.71 10.86
N LYS A 244 -5.60 5.02 10.60
CA LYS A 244 -6.71 5.93 10.28
C LYS A 244 -7.53 5.43 9.08
N TYR A 245 -6.89 4.78 8.10
CA TYR A 245 -7.55 4.20 6.93
C TYR A 245 -7.99 2.74 7.11
N GLY A 246 -8.03 2.24 8.36
CA GLY A 246 -8.60 0.92 8.69
C GLY A 246 -7.68 -0.26 8.44
N TYR A 247 -6.38 -0.02 8.27
CA TYR A 247 -5.38 -1.09 8.22
C TYR A 247 -4.94 -1.48 9.63
N GLU A 248 -4.57 -2.75 9.78
CA GLU A 248 -3.85 -3.22 10.96
C GLU A 248 -2.34 -3.11 10.72
N VAL A 249 -1.58 -2.79 11.75
CA VAL A 249 -0.11 -2.72 11.74
C VAL A 249 0.41 -3.65 12.82
N LYS A 250 1.39 -4.49 12.46
CA LYS A 250 2.07 -5.41 13.37
C LYS A 250 3.12 -4.71 14.22
#